data_dee78fe1596772a968af5dad0557e0fa
#
_entry.id   dee78fe1596772a968af5dad0557e0fa
#
_cell.length_a   1.000
_cell.length_b   1.000
_cell.length_c   1.000
_cell.angle_alpha   90.00
_cell.angle_beta   90.00
_cell.angle_gamma   90.00
#
_symmetry.space_group_name_H-M   'P 1'
#
loop_
_entity.id
_entity.type
_entity.pdbx_description
1 polymer ?
#
loop_
_entity_poly.entity_id
_entity_poly.type
_entity_poly.pdbx_seq_one_letter_code
_entity_poly.pdbx_strand_id
1 'polypeptide(L)'
;MVTIRLSRAGAKKRPFYHITVTDSRKPRDGRFIERVGFFNPIAQGKDIRLSIDHERLNYWVGTGAKLSERVECLIKESKLSPEELTKAQEKKEQLRLKKLAKKKENKESPSEEASPEDSPEESV
;
A
#
# COMPACT_ATOMS: atom_id res chain seq x y z
N MET A 1 -10.69 -14.33 -19.34
CA MET A 1 -10.54 -12.89 -19.13
C MET A 1 -9.11 -12.56 -18.75
N VAL A 2 -8.49 -11.63 -19.44
CA VAL A 2 -7.09 -11.27 -19.19
C VAL A 2 -7.02 -10.25 -18.05
N THR A 3 -6.19 -10.52 -17.06
CA THR A 3 -5.97 -9.62 -15.92
C THR A 3 -4.50 -9.36 -15.71
N ILE A 4 -4.19 -8.18 -15.24
CA ILE A 4 -2.83 -7.81 -14.83
C ILE A 4 -2.82 -7.81 -13.30
N ARG A 5 -2.03 -8.68 -12.71
CA ARG A 5 -2.01 -8.88 -11.26
C ARG A 5 -0.62 -9.24 -10.76
N LEU A 6 -0.45 -9.24 -9.45
CA LEU A 6 0.79 -9.62 -8.81
C LEU A 6 0.88 -11.14 -8.65
N SER A 7 2.04 -11.69 -9.01
CA SER A 7 2.39 -13.08 -8.75
C SER A 7 3.51 -13.10 -7.71
N ARG A 8 3.37 -13.95 -6.70
CA ARG A 8 4.38 -14.03 -5.65
C ARG A 8 5.56 -14.90 -6.05
N ALA A 9 6.75 -14.38 -5.82
CA ALA A 9 8.01 -15.10 -5.96
C ALA A 9 8.86 -14.82 -4.71
N GLY A 10 10.11 -15.27 -4.72
CA GLY A 10 11.02 -15.07 -3.60
C GLY A 10 10.97 -16.17 -2.55
N ALA A 11 11.71 -15.99 -1.48
CA ALA A 11 11.85 -16.98 -0.42
C ALA A 11 10.76 -16.82 0.65
N LYS A 12 10.68 -17.78 1.56
CA LYS A 12 9.79 -17.71 2.73
C LYS A 12 10.14 -16.49 3.58
N LYS A 13 9.12 -15.70 3.94
CA LYS A 13 9.24 -14.43 4.67
C LYS A 13 9.97 -13.31 3.92
N ARG A 14 10.35 -13.52 2.67
CA ARG A 14 10.92 -12.50 1.78
C ARG A 14 10.13 -12.42 0.49
N PRO A 15 8.97 -11.78 0.51
CA PRO A 15 8.12 -11.70 -0.68
C PRO A 15 8.76 -10.83 -1.76
N PHE A 16 8.64 -11.29 -2.98
CA PHE A 16 8.96 -10.55 -4.19
C PHE A 16 7.83 -10.79 -5.18
N TYR A 17 7.32 -9.74 -5.79
CA TYR A 17 6.17 -9.85 -6.66
C TYR A 17 6.52 -9.50 -8.09
N HIS A 18 6.02 -10.30 -9.03
CA HIS A 18 6.07 -9.97 -10.45
C HIS A 18 4.71 -9.43 -10.86
N ILE A 19 4.71 -8.37 -11.67
CA ILE A 19 3.48 -7.87 -12.30
C ILE A 19 3.31 -8.64 -13.60
N THR A 20 2.30 -9.50 -13.64
CA THR A 20 2.08 -10.41 -14.75
C THR A 20 0.74 -10.21 -15.41
N VAL A 21 0.72 -10.40 -16.72
CA VAL A 21 -0.51 -10.47 -17.50
C VAL A 21 -0.90 -11.95 -17.62
N THR A 22 -2.05 -12.30 -17.11
CA THR A 22 -2.49 -13.70 -17.05
C THR A 22 -4.00 -13.81 -17.21
N ASP A 23 -4.48 -15.03 -17.42
CA ASP A 23 -5.90 -15.33 -17.41
C ASP A 23 -6.37 -15.39 -15.94
N SER A 24 -7.51 -14.75 -15.65
CA SER A 24 -8.10 -14.73 -14.31
C SER A 24 -8.41 -16.12 -13.75
N ARG A 25 -8.60 -17.10 -14.61
CA ARG A 25 -8.89 -18.49 -14.23
C ARG A 25 -7.67 -19.25 -13.74
N LYS A 26 -6.47 -18.78 -14.05
CA LYS A 26 -5.23 -19.45 -13.64
C LYS A 26 -4.85 -19.10 -12.21
N PRO A 27 -4.12 -20.00 -11.51
CA PRO A 27 -3.65 -19.69 -10.15
C PRO A 27 -2.71 -18.48 -10.17
N ARG A 28 -2.65 -17.78 -9.03
CA ARG A 28 -1.83 -16.57 -8.87
C ARG A 28 -0.38 -16.76 -9.29
N ASP A 29 0.25 -17.84 -8.85
CA ASP A 29 1.66 -18.13 -9.10
C ASP A 29 1.88 -19.10 -10.25
N GLY A 30 0.83 -19.36 -11.01
CA GLY A 30 0.88 -20.27 -12.15
C GLY A 30 1.36 -19.60 -13.43
N ARG A 31 1.04 -20.24 -14.54
CA ARG A 31 1.44 -19.77 -15.86
C ARG A 31 0.88 -18.39 -16.17
N PHE A 32 1.69 -17.55 -16.77
CA PHE A 32 1.29 -16.21 -17.19
C PHE A 32 1.63 -15.98 -18.66
N ILE A 33 0.98 -14.98 -19.27
CA ILE A 33 1.19 -14.63 -20.67
C ILE A 33 2.47 -13.82 -20.84
N GLU A 34 2.62 -12.77 -20.02
CA GLU A 34 3.76 -11.87 -20.09
C GLU A 34 4.01 -11.21 -18.72
N ARG A 35 5.27 -10.95 -18.45
CA ARG A 35 5.68 -10.18 -17.25
C ARG A 35 5.94 -8.75 -17.67
N VAL A 36 5.22 -7.80 -17.05
CA VAL A 36 5.35 -6.36 -17.37
C VAL A 36 6.12 -5.57 -16.32
N GLY A 37 6.52 -6.20 -15.23
CA GLY A 37 7.29 -5.52 -14.20
C GLY A 37 7.45 -6.34 -12.94
N PHE A 38 7.96 -5.68 -11.90
CA PHE A 38 8.11 -6.31 -10.59
C PHE A 38 7.90 -5.30 -9.47
N PHE A 39 7.59 -5.81 -8.29
CA PHE A 39 7.46 -5.03 -7.06
C PHE A 39 8.18 -5.74 -5.92
N ASN A 40 9.12 -5.05 -5.28
CA ASN A 40 9.85 -5.57 -4.13
C ASN A 40 9.49 -4.75 -2.89
N PRO A 41 8.60 -5.25 -2.00
CA PRO A 41 8.18 -4.50 -0.82
C PRO A 41 9.26 -4.38 0.26
N ILE A 42 10.28 -5.22 0.21
CA ILE A 42 11.38 -5.21 1.19
C ILE A 42 12.65 -4.57 0.64
N ALA A 43 12.58 -3.88 -0.49
CA ALA A 43 13.73 -3.19 -1.07
C ALA A 43 14.24 -2.11 -0.10
N GLN A 44 15.56 -2.09 0.08
CA GLN A 44 16.22 -1.14 0.96
C GLN A 44 17.40 -0.47 0.24
N GLY A 45 17.65 0.80 0.56
CA GLY A 45 18.77 1.54 0.03
C GLY A 45 18.70 1.72 -1.49
N LYS A 46 19.69 1.18 -2.19
CA LYS A 46 19.82 1.31 -3.64
C LYS A 46 18.94 0.34 -4.44
N ASP A 47 18.25 -0.56 -3.79
CA ASP A 47 17.42 -1.53 -4.46
C ASP A 47 16.21 -0.88 -5.13
N ILE A 48 15.87 -1.37 -6.30
CA ILE A 48 14.69 -0.90 -7.03
C ILE A 48 13.45 -1.55 -6.41
N ARG A 49 12.58 -0.72 -5.83
CA ARG A 49 11.35 -1.18 -5.21
C ARG A 49 10.30 -1.57 -6.25
N LEU A 50 10.17 -0.77 -7.28
CA LEU A 50 9.11 -0.92 -8.29
C LEU A 50 9.66 -0.61 -9.67
N SER A 51 9.42 -1.52 -10.60
CA SER A 51 9.74 -1.31 -12.01
C SER A 51 8.57 -1.79 -12.85
N ILE A 52 8.09 -0.95 -13.76
CA ILE A 52 6.97 -1.25 -14.63
C ILE A 52 7.33 -0.85 -16.05
N ASP A 53 7.08 -1.73 -17.01
CA ASP A 53 7.14 -1.42 -18.43
C ASP A 53 5.80 -0.79 -18.84
N HIS A 54 5.76 0.52 -18.89
CA HIS A 54 4.53 1.27 -19.19
C HIS A 54 4.03 1.04 -20.63
N GLU A 55 4.92 0.81 -21.56
CA GLU A 55 4.54 0.54 -22.96
C GLU A 55 3.73 -0.74 -23.08
N ARG A 56 4.24 -1.81 -22.50
CA ARG A 56 3.55 -3.10 -22.50
C ARG A 56 2.28 -3.07 -21.68
N LEU A 57 2.33 -2.38 -20.54
CA LEU A 57 1.16 -2.19 -19.70
C LEU A 57 0.04 -1.49 -20.46
N ASN A 58 0.35 -0.38 -21.13
CA ASN A 58 -0.63 0.36 -21.92
C ASN A 58 -1.19 -0.47 -23.08
N TYR A 59 -0.34 -1.27 -23.72
CA TYR A 59 -0.79 -2.19 -24.75
C TYR A 59 -1.86 -3.16 -24.23
N TRP A 60 -1.61 -3.80 -23.11
CA TRP A 60 -2.55 -4.77 -22.53
C TRP A 60 -3.82 -4.11 -22.02
N VAL A 61 -3.71 -2.92 -21.41
CA VAL A 61 -4.88 -2.15 -20.98
C VAL A 61 -5.72 -1.74 -22.20
N GLY A 62 -5.07 -1.33 -23.27
CA GLY A 62 -5.74 -0.99 -24.52
C GLY A 62 -6.46 -2.17 -25.18
N THR A 63 -5.98 -3.41 -24.98
CA THR A 63 -6.65 -4.61 -25.47
C THR A 63 -7.79 -5.10 -24.59
N GLY A 64 -8.01 -4.47 -23.44
CA GLY A 64 -9.12 -4.80 -22.54
C GLY A 64 -8.73 -5.61 -21.31
N ALA A 65 -7.45 -5.70 -20.98
CA ALA A 65 -7.01 -6.35 -19.76
C ALA A 65 -7.44 -5.54 -18.53
N LYS A 66 -7.91 -6.24 -17.49
CA LYS A 66 -8.29 -5.58 -16.23
C LYS A 66 -7.10 -5.51 -15.28
N LEU A 67 -6.96 -4.39 -14.59
CA LEU A 67 -5.95 -4.20 -13.56
C LEU A 67 -6.50 -4.61 -12.19
N SER A 68 -5.70 -5.29 -11.39
CA SER A 68 -6.04 -5.50 -9.99
C SER A 68 -5.87 -4.19 -9.21
N GLU A 69 -6.58 -4.04 -8.09
CA GLU A 69 -6.52 -2.82 -7.27
C GLU A 69 -5.10 -2.50 -6.84
N ARG A 70 -4.35 -3.50 -6.42
CA ARG A 70 -2.97 -3.30 -5.99
C ARG A 70 -2.07 -2.84 -7.13
N VAL A 71 -2.25 -3.40 -8.32
CA VAL A 71 -1.49 -3.00 -9.51
C VAL A 71 -1.82 -1.55 -9.89
N GLU A 72 -3.07 -1.15 -9.80
CA GLU A 72 -3.45 0.25 -10.02
C GLU A 72 -2.72 1.20 -9.08
N CYS A 73 -2.65 0.87 -7.80
CA CYS A 73 -1.92 1.64 -6.82
C CYS A 73 -0.42 1.74 -7.16
N LEU A 74 0.19 0.63 -7.56
CA LEU A 74 1.60 0.61 -7.94
C LEU A 74 1.88 1.43 -9.20
N ILE A 75 0.97 1.41 -10.16
CA ILE A 75 1.08 2.23 -11.37
C ILE A 75 1.06 3.72 -11.02
N LYS A 76 0.16 4.12 -10.14
CA LYS A 76 0.10 5.50 -9.65
C LYS A 76 1.39 5.92 -8.97
N GLU A 77 1.94 5.06 -8.11
CA GLU A 77 3.24 5.31 -7.47
C GLU A 77 4.36 5.48 -8.49
N SER A 78 4.39 4.65 -9.52
CA SER A 78 5.45 4.68 -10.53
C SER A 78 5.40 5.93 -11.41
N LYS A 79 4.23 6.53 -11.59
CA LYS A 79 4.06 7.77 -12.35
C LYS A 79 4.44 9.02 -11.56
N LEU A 80 4.47 8.92 -10.24
CA LEU A 80 4.89 10.03 -9.38
C LEU A 80 6.40 10.18 -9.41
N SER A 81 6.88 11.43 -9.42
CA SER A 81 8.31 11.70 -9.30
C SER A 81 8.80 11.33 -7.90
N PRO A 82 10.10 11.04 -7.72
CA PRO A 82 10.63 10.74 -6.38
C PRO A 82 10.34 11.82 -5.35
N GLU A 83 10.34 13.09 -5.76
CA GLU A 83 10.01 14.22 -4.89
C GLU A 83 8.54 14.20 -4.45
N GLU A 84 7.64 13.89 -5.36
CA GLU A 84 6.22 13.77 -5.05
C GLU A 84 5.92 12.60 -4.14
N LEU A 85 6.65 11.48 -4.32
CA LEU A 85 6.55 10.32 -3.45
C LEU A 85 6.96 10.65 -2.03
N THR A 86 8.07 11.35 -1.85
CA THR A 86 8.52 11.77 -0.52
C THR A 86 7.54 12.72 0.16
N LYS A 87 7.02 13.69 -0.59
CA LYS A 87 5.99 14.62 -0.09
C LYS A 87 4.70 13.89 0.29
N ALA A 88 4.28 12.92 -0.52
CA ALA A 88 3.09 12.14 -0.23
C ALA A 88 3.28 11.29 1.03
N GLN A 89 4.45 10.71 1.22
CA GLN A 89 4.79 9.95 2.42
C GLN A 89 4.82 10.83 3.66
N GLU A 90 5.45 11.99 3.57
CA GLU A 90 5.49 12.97 4.67
C GLU A 90 4.09 13.42 5.07
N LYS A 91 3.23 13.71 4.10
CA LYS A 91 1.83 14.06 4.36
C LYS A 91 1.08 12.95 5.07
N LYS A 92 1.26 11.72 4.63
CA LYS A 92 0.63 10.56 5.28
C LYS A 92 1.11 10.39 6.71
N GLU A 93 2.40 10.56 6.93
CA GLU A 93 2.99 10.46 8.27
C GLU A 93 2.49 11.57 9.19
N GLN A 94 2.46 12.81 8.71
CA GLN A 94 1.91 13.94 9.47
C GLN A 94 0.45 13.73 9.83
N LEU A 95 -0.37 13.23 8.89
CA LEU A 95 -1.76 12.91 9.17
C LEU A 95 -1.90 11.81 10.22
N ARG A 96 -1.05 10.80 10.15
CA ARG A 96 -1.01 9.72 11.12
C ARG A 96 -0.68 10.24 12.52
N LEU A 97 0.33 11.09 12.62
CA LEU A 97 0.73 11.72 13.88
C LEU A 97 -0.36 12.61 14.47
N LYS A 98 -1.03 13.40 13.62
CA LYS A 98 -2.15 14.23 14.04
C LYS A 98 -3.31 13.41 14.58
N LYS A 99 -3.63 12.29 13.91
CA LYS A 99 -4.69 11.38 14.38
C LYS A 99 -4.34 10.75 15.73
N LEU A 100 -3.09 10.37 15.92
CA LEU A 100 -2.62 9.82 17.19
C LEU A 100 -2.67 10.85 18.31
N ALA A 101 -2.28 12.08 18.05
CA ALA A 101 -2.35 13.19 19.01
C ALA A 101 -3.79 13.47 19.43
N LYS A 102 -4.71 13.55 18.46
CA LYS A 102 -6.14 13.72 18.75
C LYS A 102 -6.70 12.59 19.58
N LYS A 103 -6.29 11.35 19.29
CA LYS A 103 -6.75 10.19 20.03
C LYS A 103 -6.28 10.23 21.49
N LYS A 104 -5.07 10.71 21.74
CA LYS A 104 -4.55 10.88 23.10
C LYS A 104 -5.31 11.96 23.88
N GLU A 105 -5.56 13.10 23.27
CA GLU A 105 -6.33 14.18 23.90
C GLU A 105 -7.74 13.72 24.29
N ASN A 106 -8.42 13.05 23.40
CA ASN A 106 -9.76 12.53 23.70
C ASN A 106 -9.75 11.46 24.79
N LYS A 107 -8.65 10.76 24.95
CA LYS A 107 -8.54 9.71 25.97
C LYS A 107 -8.20 10.28 27.34
N GLU A 108 -7.44 11.35 27.40
CA GLU A 108 -7.06 12.01 28.66
C GLU A 108 -8.18 12.89 29.23
N SER A 109 -8.85 13.65 28.39
CA SER A 109 -9.92 14.55 28.83
C SER A 109 -11.04 13.88 29.62
N PRO A 110 -11.63 12.77 29.16
CA PRO A 110 -12.69 12.12 29.93
C PRO A 110 -12.22 11.55 31.26
N SER A 111 -10.99 11.09 31.37
CA SER A 111 -10.48 10.54 32.61
C SER A 111 -10.22 11.60 33.65
N GLU A 112 -9.80 12.79 33.27
CA GLU A 112 -9.63 13.92 34.16
C GLU A 112 -10.96 14.43 34.69
N GLU A 113 -11.98 14.47 33.88
CA GLU A 113 -13.31 14.88 34.27
C GLU A 113 -13.95 13.90 35.25
N ALA A 114 -13.69 12.63 35.11
CA ALA A 114 -14.23 11.62 35.99
C ALA A 114 -13.61 11.64 37.38
N SER A 115 -12.35 11.95 37.51
CA SER A 115 -11.64 12.00 38.80
C SER A 115 -12.22 12.95 39.82
N PRO A 116 -12.53 14.19 39.48
CA PRO A 116 -13.09 15.12 40.46
C PRO A 116 -14.49 14.77 40.94
N GLU A 117 -15.26 14.08 40.13
CA GLU A 117 -16.64 13.71 40.47
C GLU A 117 -16.72 12.70 41.61
N ASP A 118 -15.76 11.81 41.68
CA ASP A 118 -15.74 10.77 42.71
C ASP A 118 -15.35 11.31 44.07
N SER A 119 -14.51 12.33 44.12
CA SER A 119 -14.01 12.91 45.35
C SER A 119 -15.07 13.44 46.31
N PRO A 120 -16.06 14.20 45.83
CA PRO A 120 -17.02 14.83 46.74
C PRO A 120 -17.95 13.84 47.43
N GLU A 121 -18.19 12.72 46.87
CA GLU A 121 -19.11 11.73 47.43
C GLU A 121 -18.58 11.11 48.71
N GLU A 122 -17.32 10.95 48.81
CA GLU A 122 -16.67 10.30 49.94
C GLU A 122 -16.63 11.19 51.20
N SER A 123 -16.64 12.47 51.00
CA SER A 123 -16.53 13.41 52.09
C SER A 123 -17.76 13.42 53.00
N VAL A 124 -18.86 13.00 52.51
CA VAL A 124 -20.10 12.90 53.27
C VAL A 124 -20.14 11.61 54.06
#